data_b8da1432af265eec58262e68048e74b8
#
_entry.id   b8da1432af265eec58262e68048e74b8
#
_cell.length_a   1.000
_cell.length_b   1.000
_cell.length_c   1.000
_cell.angle_alpha   90.00
_cell.angle_beta   90.00
_cell.angle_gamma   90.00
#
_symmetry.space_group_name_H-M   'P 1'
#
loop_
_entity.id
_entity.type
_entity.pdbx_description
1 polymer ?
#
loop_
_entity_poly.entity_id
_entity_poly.type
_entity_poly.pdbx_seq_one_letter_code
_entity_poly.pdbx_strand_id
1 'polypeptide(L)'
;MGKSLKGKELGKGISQRKDGLYQARFINRFGKRQTIYAKTYNDITKKLRDAQYEDEKQINVVTSNMTLDEWYNVWMTTCKKHCRDTTRRTYSVQYNRLREELGWRKLTNLNLVIIQNAFNNLKSDKSRRDCKALLVDMLNRAFESDLINKNVAVSVNTKIDGTEQPEKRVLTPDEIQILYQSTKNSQLYPFFVLALNTGMRMGEILGLTWECVDFETGFIHVEKTLCHLPNNGTAIYEFHPPKSKAGKRNIPMSKQVMEILQEQKAWRDKVNSRFKAQSGFENLVFTSKTNHPLHESNIRTAIRYLVNRINTENPVQTFEVFAPHCLRHTFATNCIAKGMRPKTLQKLLGHNSLQMTMDLYCHVLDSTLKDEMSIITEMV
;
A
#
# COMPACT_ATOMS: atom_id res chain seq x y z
N MET A 1 -3.37 57.07 -20.32
CA MET A 1 -2.94 56.63 -18.97
C MET A 1 -3.89 57.18 -17.93
N GLY A 2 -4.12 56.46 -16.82
CA GLY A 2 -5.00 56.95 -15.76
C GLY A 2 -4.30 58.06 -14.95
N LYS A 3 -5.06 59.04 -14.47
CA LYS A 3 -4.54 60.18 -13.71
C LYS A 3 -5.08 60.14 -12.27
N SER A 4 -4.31 60.71 -11.34
CA SER A 4 -4.77 61.02 -9.99
C SER A 4 -5.72 62.22 -9.99
N LEU A 5 -6.42 62.46 -8.88
CA LEU A 5 -7.22 63.65 -8.68
C LEU A 5 -6.41 64.95 -8.76
N LYS A 6 -5.10 64.86 -8.53
CA LYS A 6 -4.15 65.98 -8.65
C LYS A 6 -3.48 66.03 -10.03
N GLY A 7 -3.92 65.29 -11.04
CA GLY A 7 -3.41 65.31 -12.41
C GLY A 7 -2.14 64.45 -12.65
N LYS A 8 -1.56 63.82 -11.62
CA LYS A 8 -0.35 62.97 -11.75
C LYS A 8 -0.67 61.68 -12.50
N GLU A 9 0.18 61.27 -13.42
CA GLU A 9 0.08 59.98 -14.12
C GLU A 9 0.31 58.81 -13.18
N LEU A 10 -0.51 57.78 -13.22
CA LEU A 10 -0.54 56.64 -12.30
C LEU A 10 -0.13 55.30 -12.95
N GLY A 11 0.28 55.34 -14.20
CA GLY A 11 0.62 54.11 -14.93
C GLY A 11 -0.56 53.46 -15.64
N LYS A 12 -0.26 52.40 -16.42
CA LYS A 12 -1.23 51.69 -17.26
C LYS A 12 -2.26 50.94 -16.42
N GLY A 13 -3.56 51.18 -16.63
CA GLY A 13 -4.64 50.49 -15.96
C GLY A 13 -5.01 51.02 -14.58
N ILE A 14 -4.28 51.95 -13.99
CA ILE A 14 -4.52 52.53 -12.65
C ILE A 14 -5.12 53.93 -12.78
N SER A 15 -6.15 54.22 -12.01
CA SER A 15 -6.76 55.57 -11.92
C SER A 15 -7.26 55.79 -10.49
N GLN A 16 -7.44 57.08 -10.12
CA GLN A 16 -8.01 57.50 -8.84
C GLN A 16 -9.44 57.95 -9.05
N ARG A 17 -10.34 57.43 -8.24
CA ARG A 17 -11.79 57.77 -8.24
C ARG A 17 -12.02 59.08 -7.49
N LYS A 18 -13.20 59.68 -7.72
CA LYS A 18 -13.64 60.91 -7.04
C LYS A 18 -13.75 60.73 -5.51
N ASP A 19 -13.99 59.52 -5.02
CA ASP A 19 -14.01 59.16 -3.60
C ASP A 19 -12.66 58.95 -2.97
N GLY A 20 -11.56 59.24 -3.72
CA GLY A 20 -10.19 59.12 -3.25
C GLY A 20 -9.55 57.72 -3.37
N LEU A 21 -10.36 56.69 -3.62
CA LEU A 21 -9.84 55.33 -3.80
C LEU A 21 -9.12 55.16 -5.13
N TYR A 22 -8.04 54.39 -5.11
CA TYR A 22 -7.39 53.93 -6.33
C TYR A 22 -8.06 52.72 -6.87
N GLN A 23 -8.21 52.64 -8.19
CA GLN A 23 -8.68 51.46 -8.90
C GLN A 23 -7.70 51.04 -9.97
N ALA A 24 -7.49 49.76 -10.12
CA ALA A 24 -6.72 49.15 -11.20
C ALA A 24 -7.58 48.19 -12.01
N ARG A 25 -7.41 48.22 -13.34
CA ARG A 25 -8.15 47.36 -14.27
C ARG A 25 -7.18 46.62 -15.16
N PHE A 26 -7.39 45.29 -15.29
CA PHE A 26 -6.66 44.47 -16.24
C PHE A 26 -7.60 43.45 -16.86
N ILE A 27 -7.19 42.86 -17.99
CA ILE A 27 -7.92 41.78 -18.65
C ILE A 27 -7.23 40.49 -18.25
N ASN A 28 -7.97 39.58 -17.65
CA ASN A 28 -7.44 38.29 -17.27
C ASN A 28 -7.30 37.34 -18.49
N ARG A 29 -6.65 36.22 -18.34
CA ARG A 29 -6.42 35.19 -19.37
C ARG A 29 -7.70 34.68 -20.05
N PHE A 30 -8.86 34.80 -19.39
CA PHE A 30 -10.18 34.43 -19.94
C PHE A 30 -10.85 35.59 -20.72
N GLY A 31 -10.12 36.67 -20.99
CA GLY A 31 -10.67 37.84 -21.67
C GLY A 31 -11.63 38.68 -20.83
N LYS A 32 -11.81 38.40 -19.54
CA LYS A 32 -12.68 39.15 -18.64
C LYS A 32 -11.94 40.29 -17.98
N ARG A 33 -12.58 41.50 -17.95
CA ARG A 33 -12.04 42.64 -17.25
C ARG A 33 -12.22 42.49 -15.74
N GLN A 34 -11.11 42.56 -15.00
CA GLN A 34 -11.09 42.61 -13.54
C GLN A 34 -10.79 44.03 -13.04
N THR A 35 -11.37 44.40 -11.88
CA THR A 35 -11.15 45.71 -11.24
C THR A 35 -10.80 45.47 -9.77
N ILE A 36 -9.72 46.10 -9.34
CA ILE A 36 -9.21 46.00 -7.96
C ILE A 36 -9.21 47.39 -7.35
N TYR A 37 -9.40 47.48 -6.02
CA TYR A 37 -9.46 48.74 -5.28
C TYR A 37 -8.49 48.74 -4.13
N ALA A 38 -7.90 49.91 -3.82
CA ALA A 38 -7.06 50.14 -2.66
C ALA A 38 -7.12 51.62 -2.21
N LYS A 39 -6.74 51.88 -0.95
CA LYS A 39 -6.74 53.21 -0.36
C LYS A 39 -5.49 54.01 -0.74
N THR A 40 -4.38 53.34 -1.02
CA THR A 40 -3.13 54.00 -1.38
C THR A 40 -2.63 53.56 -2.76
N TYR A 41 -1.78 54.43 -3.36
CA TYR A 41 -1.17 54.11 -4.66
C TYR A 41 -0.21 52.90 -4.58
N ASN A 42 0.53 52.77 -3.49
CA ASN A 42 1.45 51.63 -3.30
C ASN A 42 0.66 50.31 -3.17
N ASP A 43 -0.42 50.31 -2.42
CA ASP A 43 -1.27 49.12 -2.27
C ASP A 43 -1.94 48.69 -3.57
N ILE A 44 -2.43 49.62 -4.38
CA ILE A 44 -3.09 49.30 -5.66
C ILE A 44 -2.06 48.75 -6.65
N THR A 45 -0.85 49.28 -6.66
CA THR A 45 0.24 48.81 -7.53
C THR A 45 0.69 47.39 -7.14
N LYS A 46 0.80 47.15 -5.83
CA LYS A 46 1.13 45.80 -5.31
C LYS A 46 0.01 44.80 -5.64
N LYS A 47 -1.24 45.13 -5.33
CA LYS A 47 -2.40 44.27 -5.63
C LYS A 47 -2.58 44.00 -7.12
N LEU A 48 -2.30 44.96 -7.99
CA LEU A 48 -2.36 44.77 -9.44
C LEU A 48 -1.28 43.82 -9.91
N ARG A 49 -0.03 43.97 -9.41
CA ARG A 49 1.07 43.05 -9.72
C ARG A 49 0.76 41.62 -9.24
N ASP A 50 0.30 41.49 -8.01
CA ASP A 50 -0.04 40.19 -7.43
C ASP A 50 -1.15 39.52 -8.24
N ALA A 51 -2.22 40.23 -8.60
CA ALA A 51 -3.32 39.70 -9.39
C ALA A 51 -2.91 39.35 -10.83
N GLN A 52 -2.05 40.14 -11.47
CA GLN A 52 -1.50 39.82 -12.79
C GLN A 52 -0.56 38.60 -12.72
N TYR A 53 0.28 38.50 -11.67
CA TYR A 53 1.14 37.35 -11.45
C TYR A 53 0.34 36.07 -11.20
N GLU A 54 -0.74 36.14 -10.39
CA GLU A 54 -1.64 35.02 -10.16
C GLU A 54 -2.34 34.55 -11.45
N ASP A 55 -2.79 35.51 -12.28
CA ASP A 55 -3.42 35.22 -13.57
C ASP A 55 -2.43 34.63 -14.58
N GLU A 56 -1.20 35.18 -14.65
CA GLU A 56 -0.12 34.70 -15.51
C GLU A 56 0.36 33.29 -15.09
N LYS A 57 0.43 33.03 -13.78
CA LYS A 57 0.81 31.74 -13.21
C LYS A 57 -0.33 30.73 -13.21
N GLN A 58 -1.48 31.09 -13.79
CA GLN A 58 -2.67 30.25 -13.91
C GLN A 58 -3.25 29.79 -12.55
N ILE A 59 -2.98 30.49 -11.47
CA ILE A 59 -3.51 30.18 -10.15
C ILE A 59 -5.01 30.50 -10.14
N ASN A 60 -5.81 29.46 -9.99
CA ASN A 60 -7.27 29.62 -10.04
C ASN A 60 -7.78 30.14 -8.68
N VAL A 61 -8.07 31.46 -8.61
CA VAL A 61 -8.49 32.14 -7.37
C VAL A 61 -9.76 31.51 -6.76
N VAL A 62 -10.65 30.96 -7.58
CA VAL A 62 -11.88 30.29 -7.12
C VAL A 62 -11.59 29.00 -6.38
N THR A 63 -10.58 28.25 -6.84
CA THR A 63 -10.17 26.97 -6.23
C THR A 63 -9.14 27.16 -5.12
N SER A 64 -8.51 28.35 -5.00
CA SER A 64 -7.59 28.68 -3.90
C SER A 64 -8.26 28.63 -2.50
N ASN A 65 -9.57 28.65 -2.44
CA ASN A 65 -10.35 28.49 -1.21
C ASN A 65 -10.68 27.03 -0.85
N MET A 66 -10.39 26.08 -1.74
CA MET A 66 -10.68 24.66 -1.53
C MET A 66 -9.85 24.11 -0.36
N THR A 67 -10.52 23.41 0.54
CA THR A 67 -9.89 22.70 1.66
C THR A 67 -9.26 21.37 1.21
N LEU A 68 -8.39 20.81 2.03
CA LEU A 68 -7.82 19.49 1.73
C LEU A 68 -8.89 18.39 1.75
N ASP A 69 -9.92 18.49 2.59
CA ASP A 69 -11.06 17.54 2.61
C ASP A 69 -11.87 17.60 1.31
N GLU A 70 -12.18 18.79 0.82
CA GLU A 70 -12.89 18.98 -0.46
C GLU A 70 -12.04 18.42 -1.61
N TRP A 71 -10.75 18.72 -1.62
CA TRP A 71 -9.84 18.19 -2.64
C TRP A 71 -9.72 16.66 -2.57
N TYR A 72 -9.60 16.08 -1.38
CA TYR A 72 -9.58 14.62 -1.22
C TYR A 72 -10.80 13.95 -1.86
N ASN A 73 -11.99 14.49 -1.66
CA ASN A 73 -13.22 13.98 -2.26
C ASN A 73 -13.21 14.09 -3.79
N VAL A 74 -12.79 15.23 -4.33
CA VAL A 74 -12.63 15.42 -5.79
C VAL A 74 -11.59 14.44 -6.34
N TRP A 75 -10.41 14.33 -5.71
CA TRP A 75 -9.34 13.44 -6.13
C TRP A 75 -9.79 11.97 -6.11
N MET A 76 -10.51 11.53 -5.08
CA MET A 76 -11.02 10.16 -4.98
C MET A 76 -12.06 9.84 -6.06
N THR A 77 -12.91 10.79 -6.41
CA THR A 77 -14.00 10.58 -7.38
C THR A 77 -13.54 10.73 -8.82
N THR A 78 -12.55 11.59 -9.09
CA THR A 78 -12.05 11.87 -10.44
C THR A 78 -10.78 11.08 -10.74
N CYS A 79 -9.70 11.29 -9.97
CA CYS A 79 -8.39 10.69 -10.25
C CYS A 79 -8.29 9.22 -9.85
N LYS A 80 -9.05 8.78 -8.84
CA LYS A 80 -9.04 7.41 -8.31
C LYS A 80 -10.33 6.64 -8.56
N LYS A 81 -11.13 7.08 -9.52
CA LYS A 81 -12.43 6.46 -9.87
C LYS A 81 -12.32 4.96 -10.16
N HIS A 82 -11.26 4.54 -10.85
CA HIS A 82 -11.05 3.15 -11.28
C HIS A 82 -10.16 2.33 -10.33
N CYS A 83 -9.83 2.87 -9.15
CA CYS A 83 -9.08 2.11 -8.15
C CYS A 83 -9.95 0.99 -7.56
N ARG A 84 -9.32 -0.16 -7.25
CA ARG A 84 -9.96 -1.26 -6.52
C ARG A 84 -10.43 -0.76 -5.14
N ASP A 85 -11.54 -1.31 -4.63
CA ASP A 85 -12.12 -0.91 -3.34
C ASP A 85 -11.15 -1.08 -2.17
N THR A 86 -10.33 -2.14 -2.19
CA THR A 86 -9.24 -2.31 -1.21
C THR A 86 -8.24 -1.16 -1.21
N THR A 87 -7.91 -0.58 -2.38
CA THR A 87 -7.02 0.57 -2.52
C THR A 87 -7.71 1.84 -2.03
N ARG A 88 -8.97 2.05 -2.41
CA ARG A 88 -9.78 3.19 -1.94
C ARG A 88 -9.87 3.21 -0.42
N ARG A 89 -10.11 2.04 0.20
CA ARG A 89 -10.11 1.89 1.65
C ARG A 89 -8.76 2.22 2.28
N THR A 90 -7.67 1.76 1.67
CA THR A 90 -6.31 2.09 2.15
C THR A 90 -6.09 3.60 2.15
N TYR A 91 -6.46 4.28 1.06
CA TYR A 91 -6.38 5.74 0.98
C TYR A 91 -7.25 6.43 2.05
N SER A 92 -8.47 5.94 2.27
CA SER A 92 -9.35 6.46 3.32
C SER A 92 -8.73 6.32 4.73
N VAL A 93 -8.16 5.17 5.05
CA VAL A 93 -7.49 4.93 6.34
C VAL A 93 -6.28 5.85 6.51
N GLN A 94 -5.47 6.01 5.44
CA GLN A 94 -4.30 6.90 5.47
C GLN A 94 -4.71 8.35 5.61
N TYR A 95 -5.73 8.80 4.87
CA TYR A 95 -6.24 10.17 4.92
C TYR A 95 -6.82 10.52 6.28
N ASN A 96 -7.63 9.63 6.85
CA ASN A 96 -8.24 9.84 8.17
C ASN A 96 -7.22 10.08 9.30
N ARG A 97 -6.00 9.57 9.16
CA ARG A 97 -4.92 9.85 10.13
C ARG A 97 -4.42 11.29 10.09
N LEU A 98 -4.61 11.99 8.96
CA LEU A 98 -4.19 13.38 8.76
C LEU A 98 -5.35 14.36 8.79
N ARG A 99 -6.58 13.84 8.71
CA ARG A 99 -7.79 14.63 8.46
C ARG A 99 -8.08 15.65 9.55
N GLU A 100 -7.93 15.27 10.82
CA GLU A 100 -8.23 16.16 11.94
C GLU A 100 -7.33 17.40 11.94
N GLU A 101 -6.08 17.26 11.53
CA GLU A 101 -5.10 18.36 11.55
C GLU A 101 -5.04 19.13 10.24
N LEU A 102 -5.22 18.47 9.09
CA LEU A 102 -5.01 19.05 7.78
C LEU A 102 -6.29 19.23 6.96
N GLY A 103 -7.34 18.44 7.18
CA GLY A 103 -8.51 18.36 6.31
C GLY A 103 -9.24 19.68 6.11
N TRP A 104 -9.44 20.46 7.16
CA TRP A 104 -10.12 21.75 7.16
C TRP A 104 -9.29 22.92 6.59
N ARG A 105 -7.96 22.69 6.40
CA ARG A 105 -7.07 23.73 5.91
C ARG A 105 -7.19 23.93 4.42
N LYS A 106 -7.15 25.18 3.98
CA LYS A 106 -7.10 25.50 2.54
C LYS A 106 -5.80 24.97 1.93
N LEU A 107 -5.87 24.47 0.71
CA LEU A 107 -4.70 23.95 -0.03
C LEU A 107 -3.57 24.96 -0.11
N THR A 108 -3.88 26.23 -0.33
CA THR A 108 -2.93 27.34 -0.41
C THR A 108 -2.23 27.66 0.91
N ASN A 109 -2.81 27.26 2.04
CA ASN A 109 -2.28 27.52 3.38
C ASN A 109 -1.41 26.35 3.89
N LEU A 110 -1.34 25.25 3.14
CA LEU A 110 -0.49 24.11 3.49
C LEU A 110 0.97 24.48 3.25
N ASN A 111 1.75 24.47 4.31
CA ASN A 111 3.20 24.64 4.25
C ASN A 111 3.91 23.45 4.91
N LEU A 112 5.22 23.36 4.73
CA LEU A 112 6.02 22.24 5.24
C LEU A 112 5.90 22.08 6.77
N VAL A 113 5.89 23.19 7.52
CA VAL A 113 5.84 23.15 9.00
C VAL A 113 4.53 22.56 9.49
N ILE A 114 3.41 23.01 8.90
CA ILE A 114 2.06 22.50 9.24
C ILE A 114 1.96 21.00 8.95
N ILE A 115 2.41 20.58 7.77
CA ILE A 115 2.34 19.15 7.39
C ILE A 115 3.28 18.32 8.27
N GLN A 116 4.52 18.81 8.52
CA GLN A 116 5.48 18.09 9.37
C GLN A 116 4.94 17.90 10.79
N ASN A 117 4.27 18.90 11.36
CA ASN A 117 3.65 18.76 12.69
C ASN A 117 2.58 17.67 12.71
N ALA A 118 1.70 17.61 11.69
CA ALA A 118 0.73 16.53 11.57
C ALA A 118 1.39 15.14 11.46
N PHE A 119 2.52 15.06 10.76
CA PHE A 119 3.29 13.82 10.64
C PHE A 119 4.00 13.42 11.93
N ASN A 120 4.45 14.39 12.73
CA ASN A 120 5.10 14.10 14.01
C ASN A 120 4.17 13.39 15.00
N ASN A 121 2.85 13.60 14.87
CA ASN A 121 1.83 12.91 15.68
C ASN A 121 1.58 11.46 15.24
N LEU A 122 2.09 11.03 14.09
CA LEU A 122 2.01 9.65 13.63
C LEU A 122 3.09 8.79 14.33
N LYS A 123 2.65 7.69 14.96
CA LYS A 123 3.47 6.87 15.87
C LYS A 123 4.47 5.92 15.19
N SER A 124 4.42 5.75 13.87
CA SER A 124 5.33 4.81 13.18
C SER A 124 5.80 5.33 11.84
N ASP A 125 7.04 5.02 11.48
CA ASP A 125 7.66 5.33 10.19
C ASP A 125 6.83 4.81 9.02
N LYS A 126 6.28 3.61 9.17
CA LYS A 126 5.41 3.04 8.13
C LYS A 126 4.19 3.90 7.90
N SER A 127 3.49 4.33 8.97
CA SER A 127 2.32 5.21 8.84
C SER A 127 2.71 6.55 8.23
N ARG A 128 3.86 7.11 8.60
CA ARG A 128 4.40 8.36 8.02
C ARG A 128 4.68 8.18 6.52
N ARG A 129 5.38 7.12 6.11
CA ARG A 129 5.66 6.84 4.69
C ARG A 129 4.38 6.63 3.87
N ASP A 130 3.45 5.84 4.39
CA ASP A 130 2.18 5.56 3.71
C ASP A 130 1.35 6.84 3.53
N CYS A 131 1.22 7.66 4.58
CA CYS A 131 0.52 8.95 4.53
C CYS A 131 1.25 9.96 3.62
N LYS A 132 2.60 9.97 3.62
CA LYS A 132 3.38 10.81 2.70
C LYS A 132 3.10 10.43 1.24
N ALA A 133 3.13 9.14 0.91
CA ALA A 133 2.86 8.69 -0.44
C ALA A 133 1.47 9.14 -0.94
N LEU A 134 0.43 9.02 -0.08
CA LEU A 134 -0.90 9.53 -0.37
C LEU A 134 -0.90 11.04 -0.59
N LEU A 135 -0.36 11.79 0.37
CA LEU A 135 -0.41 13.26 0.34
C LEU A 135 0.39 13.83 -0.83
N VAL A 136 1.54 13.21 -1.16
CA VAL A 136 2.35 13.59 -2.34
C VAL A 136 1.55 13.37 -3.63
N ASP A 137 0.88 12.23 -3.79
CA ASP A 137 0.07 11.97 -4.99
C ASP A 137 -1.12 12.95 -5.11
N MET A 138 -1.82 13.22 -4.00
CA MET A 138 -2.91 14.20 -3.97
C MET A 138 -2.45 15.62 -4.32
N LEU A 139 -1.35 16.08 -3.71
CA LEU A 139 -0.85 17.44 -3.93
C LEU A 139 -0.13 17.58 -5.28
N ASN A 140 0.45 16.51 -5.87
CA ASN A 140 0.91 16.54 -7.25
C ASN A 140 -0.25 16.79 -8.22
N ARG A 141 -1.39 16.12 -8.02
CA ARG A 141 -2.59 16.36 -8.84
C ARG A 141 -3.17 17.75 -8.62
N ALA A 142 -3.12 18.28 -7.39
CA ALA A 142 -3.51 19.65 -7.12
C ALA A 142 -2.60 20.66 -7.83
N PHE A 143 -1.29 20.40 -7.87
CA PHE A 143 -0.32 21.19 -8.60
C PHE A 143 -0.55 21.14 -10.12
N GLU A 144 -0.72 19.93 -10.69
CA GLU A 144 -1.04 19.73 -12.11
C GLU A 144 -2.40 20.39 -12.53
N SER A 145 -3.28 20.61 -11.56
CA SER A 145 -4.59 21.24 -11.76
C SER A 145 -4.58 22.74 -11.41
N ASP A 146 -3.43 23.35 -11.23
CA ASP A 146 -3.22 24.77 -10.90
C ASP A 146 -3.91 25.23 -9.60
N LEU A 147 -4.16 24.31 -8.66
CA LEU A 147 -4.76 24.62 -7.35
C LEU A 147 -3.73 25.09 -6.32
N ILE A 148 -2.48 24.73 -6.50
CA ILE A 148 -1.34 25.11 -5.66
C ILE A 148 -0.09 25.37 -6.51
N ASN A 149 0.81 26.21 -6.00
CA ASN A 149 2.06 26.58 -6.72
C ASN A 149 3.18 25.55 -6.61
N LYS A 150 3.15 24.71 -5.59
CA LYS A 150 4.14 23.63 -5.38
C LYS A 150 3.60 22.56 -4.45
N ASN A 151 4.10 21.34 -4.59
CA ASN A 151 3.84 20.26 -3.65
C ASN A 151 4.85 20.27 -2.50
N VAL A 152 4.43 20.74 -1.34
CA VAL A 152 5.28 20.82 -0.13
C VAL A 152 5.42 19.48 0.59
N ALA A 153 4.52 18.49 0.33
CA ALA A 153 4.57 17.18 0.98
C ALA A 153 5.79 16.35 0.59
N VAL A 154 6.41 16.64 -0.55
CA VAL A 154 7.63 15.95 -1.02
C VAL A 154 8.77 16.06 0.01
N SER A 155 8.89 17.21 0.66
CA SER A 155 9.97 17.53 1.61
C SER A 155 9.71 17.05 3.05
N VAL A 156 8.56 16.42 3.32
CA VAL A 156 8.22 15.93 4.68
C VAL A 156 9.18 14.82 5.10
N ASN A 157 9.70 14.91 6.31
CA ASN A 157 10.51 13.85 6.91
C ASN A 157 9.57 12.75 7.51
N THR A 158 9.86 11.51 7.18
CA THR A 158 9.08 10.35 7.64
C THR A 158 9.83 9.46 8.63
N LYS A 159 11.12 9.70 8.85
CA LYS A 159 11.92 8.93 9.80
C LYS A 159 11.61 9.37 11.22
N ILE A 160 11.57 8.43 12.13
CA ILE A 160 11.59 8.65 13.58
C ILE A 160 12.98 8.25 14.03
N ASP A 161 13.71 9.18 14.66
CA ASP A 161 15.07 8.90 15.11
C ASP A 161 15.08 7.73 16.10
N GLY A 162 16.06 6.83 15.94
CA GLY A 162 16.23 5.65 16.78
C GLY A 162 15.32 4.46 16.44
N THR A 163 14.51 4.51 15.39
CA THR A 163 13.75 3.35 14.94
C THR A 163 14.51 2.58 13.85
N GLU A 164 15.07 1.45 14.21
CA GLU A 164 15.53 0.47 13.23
C GLU A 164 14.32 -0.22 12.58
N GLN A 165 14.43 -0.51 11.28
CA GLN A 165 13.42 -1.33 10.60
C GLN A 165 13.58 -2.76 11.12
N PRO A 166 12.52 -3.37 11.71
CA PRO A 166 12.61 -4.75 12.13
C PRO A 166 12.95 -5.64 10.92
N GLU A 167 13.93 -6.48 11.07
CA GLU A 167 14.26 -7.48 10.06
C GLU A 167 13.05 -8.36 9.73
N LYS A 168 12.95 -8.77 8.48
CA LYS A 168 11.87 -9.66 8.07
C LYS A 168 12.14 -11.04 8.66
N ARG A 169 11.31 -11.44 9.63
CA ARG A 169 11.43 -12.73 10.26
C ARG A 169 11.36 -13.88 9.24
N VAL A 170 12.25 -14.83 9.40
CA VAL A 170 12.33 -16.11 8.68
C VAL A 170 12.31 -17.22 9.73
N LEU A 171 11.58 -18.31 9.50
CA LEU A 171 11.57 -19.46 10.39
C LEU A 171 12.83 -20.29 10.19
N THR A 172 13.46 -20.69 11.29
CA THR A 172 14.59 -21.61 11.27
C THR A 172 14.12 -23.04 10.89
N PRO A 173 15.03 -23.94 10.48
CA PRO A 173 14.69 -25.35 10.23
C PRO A 173 14.02 -26.02 11.43
N ASP A 174 14.50 -25.76 12.65
CA ASP A 174 13.93 -26.32 13.89
C ASP A 174 12.51 -25.77 14.14
N GLU A 175 12.31 -24.47 13.93
CA GLU A 175 10.97 -23.85 14.04
C GLU A 175 9.99 -24.45 13.01
N ILE A 176 10.44 -24.75 11.80
CA ILE A 176 9.60 -25.42 10.78
C ILE A 176 9.23 -26.83 11.23
N GLN A 177 10.20 -27.56 11.80
CA GLN A 177 9.94 -28.89 12.31
C GLN A 177 8.95 -28.90 13.47
N ILE A 178 9.11 -28.00 14.43
CA ILE A 178 8.16 -27.79 15.54
C ILE A 178 6.78 -27.45 15.01
N LEU A 179 6.69 -26.53 14.03
CA LEU A 179 5.44 -26.12 13.40
C LEU A 179 4.71 -27.32 12.75
N TYR A 180 5.44 -28.15 12.01
CA TYR A 180 4.87 -29.34 11.37
C TYR A 180 4.40 -30.38 12.40
N GLN A 181 5.21 -30.66 13.41
CA GLN A 181 4.86 -31.62 14.47
C GLN A 181 3.62 -31.15 15.25
N SER A 182 3.59 -29.89 15.66
CA SER A 182 2.47 -29.30 16.42
C SER A 182 1.18 -29.19 15.62
N THR A 183 1.24 -29.25 14.28
CA THR A 183 0.06 -29.12 13.42
C THR A 183 -0.33 -30.37 12.67
N LYS A 184 0.42 -31.47 12.76
CA LYS A 184 0.24 -32.71 11.97
C LYS A 184 -1.22 -33.22 11.93
N ASN A 185 -1.92 -33.11 13.02
CA ASN A 185 -3.33 -33.53 13.15
C ASN A 185 -4.33 -32.35 13.05
N SER A 186 -3.90 -31.22 12.56
CA SER A 186 -4.67 -29.97 12.46
C SER A 186 -4.96 -29.62 10.99
N GLN A 187 -6.07 -28.94 10.77
CA GLN A 187 -6.41 -28.35 9.46
C GLN A 187 -5.40 -27.29 8.99
N LEU A 188 -4.54 -26.80 9.89
CA LEU A 188 -3.47 -25.87 9.54
C LEU A 188 -2.28 -26.56 8.89
N TYR A 189 -2.11 -27.88 9.07
CA TYR A 189 -0.95 -28.59 8.53
C TYR A 189 -0.85 -28.51 7.01
N PRO A 190 -1.91 -28.83 6.23
CA PRO A 190 -1.86 -28.69 4.78
C PRO A 190 -1.58 -27.24 4.33
N PHE A 191 -2.10 -26.25 5.07
CA PHE A 191 -1.85 -24.85 4.81
C PHE A 191 -0.36 -24.49 4.99
N PHE A 192 0.28 -24.92 6.09
CA PHE A 192 1.69 -24.63 6.34
C PHE A 192 2.60 -25.35 5.36
N VAL A 193 2.30 -26.64 5.06
CA VAL A 193 3.07 -27.38 4.04
C VAL A 193 3.00 -26.67 2.69
N LEU A 194 1.82 -26.27 2.25
CA LEU A 194 1.67 -25.56 0.99
C LEU A 194 2.41 -24.23 0.99
N ALA A 195 2.23 -23.40 2.03
CA ALA A 195 2.85 -22.08 2.12
C ALA A 195 4.39 -22.14 2.10
N LEU A 196 4.99 -23.08 2.88
CA LEU A 196 6.45 -23.25 3.02
C LEU A 196 7.10 -23.94 1.81
N ASN A 197 6.33 -24.64 0.97
CA ASN A 197 6.87 -25.33 -0.20
C ASN A 197 6.56 -24.64 -1.54
N THR A 198 5.70 -23.62 -1.55
CA THR A 198 5.29 -22.93 -2.80
C THR A 198 5.57 -21.44 -2.79
N GLY A 199 5.73 -20.83 -1.62
CA GLY A 199 5.88 -19.39 -1.46
C GLY A 199 4.69 -18.58 -1.96
N MET A 200 3.51 -19.17 -2.09
CA MET A 200 2.29 -18.46 -2.48
C MET A 200 1.94 -17.37 -1.48
N ARG A 201 1.30 -16.30 -1.97
CA ARG A 201 0.76 -15.26 -1.07
C ARG A 201 -0.46 -15.80 -0.33
N MET A 202 -0.71 -15.27 0.89
CA MET A 202 -1.86 -15.68 1.71
C MET A 202 -3.17 -15.69 0.93
N GLY A 203 -3.50 -14.59 0.25
CA GLY A 203 -4.74 -14.52 -0.52
C GLY A 203 -4.79 -15.46 -1.74
N GLU A 204 -3.64 -15.88 -2.28
CA GLU A 204 -3.53 -16.88 -3.34
C GLU A 204 -3.82 -18.28 -2.78
N ILE A 205 -3.30 -18.61 -1.58
CA ILE A 205 -3.58 -19.88 -0.89
C ILE A 205 -5.05 -19.97 -0.50
N LEU A 206 -5.59 -18.92 0.13
CA LEU A 206 -6.99 -18.90 0.54
C LEU A 206 -7.96 -18.86 -0.64
N GLY A 207 -7.53 -18.35 -1.80
CA GLY A 207 -8.29 -18.33 -3.04
C GLY A 207 -8.01 -19.51 -3.98
N LEU A 208 -7.20 -20.48 -3.56
CA LEU A 208 -6.91 -21.67 -4.36
C LEU A 208 -8.15 -22.53 -4.49
N THR A 209 -8.48 -22.91 -5.72
CA THR A 209 -9.59 -23.83 -6.04
C THR A 209 -9.05 -25.12 -6.66
N TRP A 210 -9.82 -26.20 -6.56
CA TRP A 210 -9.43 -27.52 -7.09
C TRP A 210 -9.19 -27.52 -8.60
N GLU A 211 -9.84 -26.64 -9.35
CA GLU A 211 -9.61 -26.45 -10.79
C GLU A 211 -8.20 -25.94 -11.11
N CYS A 212 -7.56 -25.29 -10.14
CA CYS A 212 -6.21 -24.75 -10.24
C CYS A 212 -5.13 -25.72 -9.73
N VAL A 213 -5.50 -26.92 -9.28
CA VAL A 213 -4.58 -27.97 -8.81
C VAL A 213 -4.59 -29.10 -9.82
N ASP A 214 -3.57 -29.18 -10.62
CA ASP A 214 -3.39 -30.23 -11.63
C ASP A 214 -2.49 -31.33 -11.07
N PHE A 215 -3.12 -32.45 -10.68
CA PHE A 215 -2.43 -33.62 -10.14
C PHE A 215 -1.77 -34.47 -11.25
N GLU A 216 -2.19 -34.33 -12.52
CA GLU A 216 -1.61 -35.09 -13.63
C GLU A 216 -0.28 -34.51 -14.07
N THR A 217 -0.26 -33.18 -14.27
CA THR A 217 0.98 -32.48 -14.64
C THR A 217 1.84 -32.05 -13.46
N GLY A 218 1.31 -32.14 -12.24
CA GLY A 218 2.01 -31.76 -11.01
C GLY A 218 2.17 -30.25 -10.80
N PHE A 219 1.25 -29.42 -11.29
CA PHE A 219 1.31 -27.97 -11.16
C PHE A 219 0.13 -27.37 -10.39
N ILE A 220 0.42 -26.28 -9.69
CA ILE A 220 -0.59 -25.34 -9.16
C ILE A 220 -0.61 -24.11 -10.07
N HIS A 221 -1.78 -23.77 -10.59
CA HIS A 221 -2.01 -22.59 -11.41
C HIS A 221 -2.49 -21.43 -10.53
N VAL A 222 -1.63 -20.43 -10.32
CA VAL A 222 -1.99 -19.24 -9.53
C VAL A 222 -2.67 -18.23 -10.47
N GLU A 223 -4.00 -18.17 -10.41
CA GLU A 223 -4.79 -17.33 -11.31
C GLU A 223 -5.63 -16.27 -10.59
N LYS A 224 -5.91 -16.49 -9.31
CA LYS A 224 -6.80 -15.64 -8.51
C LYS A 224 -6.33 -15.51 -7.07
N THR A 225 -6.85 -14.51 -6.40
CA THR A 225 -6.61 -14.18 -5.01
C THR A 225 -7.95 -13.95 -4.34
N LEU A 226 -8.17 -14.53 -3.17
CA LEU A 226 -9.35 -14.25 -2.35
C LEU A 226 -9.11 -12.93 -1.60
N CYS A 227 -10.02 -11.98 -1.82
CA CYS A 227 -10.07 -10.72 -1.11
C CYS A 227 -11.27 -10.70 -0.17
N HIS A 228 -11.10 -10.09 0.99
CA HIS A 228 -12.16 -9.85 1.95
C HIS A 228 -12.45 -8.35 2.00
N LEU A 229 -13.70 -8.00 1.77
CA LEU A 229 -14.23 -6.64 1.90
C LEU A 229 -15.19 -6.62 3.09
N PRO A 230 -14.89 -5.87 4.16
CA PRO A 230 -15.85 -5.71 5.24
C PRO A 230 -17.01 -4.83 4.77
N ASN A 231 -18.22 -5.31 4.97
CA ASN A 231 -19.44 -4.59 4.66
C ASN A 231 -20.37 -4.67 5.87
N ASN A 232 -20.50 -3.58 6.62
CA ASN A 232 -21.47 -3.37 7.72
C ASN A 232 -21.68 -4.62 8.63
N GLY A 233 -20.58 -5.26 9.05
CA GLY A 233 -20.63 -6.44 9.92
C GLY A 233 -20.70 -7.79 9.17
N THR A 234 -20.93 -7.80 7.87
CA THR A 234 -20.93 -9.01 7.04
C THR A 234 -19.63 -9.08 6.23
N ALA A 235 -19.02 -10.26 6.17
CA ALA A 235 -17.82 -10.47 5.36
C ALA A 235 -18.23 -10.73 3.90
N ILE A 236 -17.83 -9.86 2.99
CA ILE A 236 -17.95 -10.11 1.55
C ILE A 236 -16.61 -10.64 1.06
N TYR A 237 -16.65 -11.79 0.40
CA TYR A 237 -15.51 -12.41 -0.25
C TYR A 237 -15.61 -12.25 -1.76
N GLU A 238 -14.49 -11.93 -2.40
CA GLU A 238 -14.41 -11.78 -3.85
C GLU A 238 -13.11 -12.37 -4.38
N PHE A 239 -13.19 -13.02 -5.55
CA PHE A 239 -12.01 -13.40 -6.30
C PHE A 239 -11.52 -12.23 -7.14
N HIS A 240 -10.27 -11.88 -6.99
CA HIS A 240 -9.60 -10.92 -7.86
C HIS A 240 -8.47 -11.58 -8.64
N PRO A 241 -8.21 -11.17 -9.89
CA PRO A 241 -7.01 -11.58 -10.58
C PRO A 241 -5.77 -11.06 -9.83
N PRO A 242 -4.61 -11.71 -9.96
CA PRO A 242 -3.36 -11.20 -9.41
C PRO A 242 -3.12 -9.74 -9.82
N LYS A 243 -2.42 -8.98 -8.95
CA LYS A 243 -2.17 -7.54 -9.17
C LYS A 243 -1.35 -7.24 -10.43
N SER A 244 -0.65 -8.23 -10.96
CA SER A 244 0.25 -8.09 -12.10
C SER A 244 0.24 -9.33 -12.99
N LYS A 245 0.70 -9.17 -14.23
CA LYS A 245 0.87 -10.30 -15.15
C LYS A 245 1.80 -11.38 -14.59
N ALA A 246 2.87 -10.99 -13.91
CA ALA A 246 3.80 -11.91 -13.24
C ALA A 246 3.17 -12.70 -12.08
N GLY A 247 2.05 -12.21 -11.56
CA GLY A 247 1.28 -12.91 -10.52
C GLY A 247 0.60 -14.17 -11.03
N LYS A 248 0.21 -14.23 -12.32
CA LYS A 248 -0.25 -15.47 -12.97
C LYS A 248 0.97 -16.34 -13.25
N ARG A 249 1.01 -17.50 -12.66
CA ARG A 249 2.16 -18.42 -12.76
C ARG A 249 1.77 -19.84 -12.41
N ASN A 250 2.59 -20.78 -12.88
CA ASN A 250 2.50 -22.19 -12.55
C ASN A 250 3.61 -22.53 -11.56
N ILE A 251 3.26 -23.19 -10.45
CA ILE A 251 4.18 -23.62 -9.41
C ILE A 251 4.23 -25.15 -9.44
N PRO A 252 5.39 -25.77 -9.67
CA PRO A 252 5.50 -27.23 -9.61
C PRO A 252 5.29 -27.71 -8.17
N MET A 253 4.54 -28.77 -8.00
CA MET A 253 4.30 -29.42 -6.72
C MET A 253 5.41 -30.43 -6.41
N SER A 254 5.96 -30.38 -5.21
CA SER A 254 6.74 -31.50 -4.68
C SER A 254 5.81 -32.68 -4.36
N LYS A 255 6.39 -33.88 -4.24
CA LYS A 255 5.64 -35.09 -3.82
C LYS A 255 4.87 -34.85 -2.52
N GLN A 256 5.51 -34.22 -1.54
CA GLN A 256 4.88 -33.86 -0.25
C GLN A 256 3.65 -32.95 -0.44
N VAL A 257 3.73 -31.95 -1.34
CA VAL A 257 2.60 -31.03 -1.62
C VAL A 257 1.47 -31.78 -2.30
N MET A 258 1.77 -32.71 -3.22
CA MET A 258 0.75 -33.54 -3.88
C MET A 258 0.02 -34.42 -2.88
N GLU A 259 0.73 -35.14 -2.03
CA GLU A 259 0.17 -36.02 -1.01
C GLU A 259 -0.73 -35.24 -0.05
N ILE A 260 -0.26 -34.11 0.48
CA ILE A 260 -1.05 -33.32 1.44
C ILE A 260 -2.29 -32.66 0.80
N LEU A 261 -2.24 -32.31 -0.48
CA LEU A 261 -3.41 -31.80 -1.19
C LEU A 261 -4.44 -32.89 -1.48
N GLN A 262 -4.01 -34.15 -1.71
CA GLN A 262 -4.93 -35.30 -1.82
C GLN A 262 -5.63 -35.57 -0.50
N GLU A 263 -4.91 -35.56 0.63
CA GLU A 263 -5.50 -35.67 1.97
C GLU A 263 -6.48 -34.50 2.24
N GLN A 264 -6.10 -33.29 1.87
CA GLN A 264 -6.96 -32.11 1.99
C GLN A 264 -8.23 -32.25 1.16
N LYS A 265 -8.17 -32.85 -0.03
CA LYS A 265 -9.34 -33.11 -0.88
C LYS A 265 -10.30 -34.06 -0.19
N ALA A 266 -9.81 -35.18 0.35
CA ALA A 266 -10.62 -36.13 1.10
C ALA A 266 -11.27 -35.51 2.35
N TRP A 267 -10.56 -34.61 3.03
CA TRP A 267 -11.13 -33.83 4.13
C TRP A 267 -12.23 -32.87 3.64
N ARG A 268 -12.01 -32.18 2.53
CA ARG A 268 -13.00 -31.27 1.92
C ARG A 268 -14.28 -31.98 1.52
N ASP A 269 -14.17 -33.19 0.98
CA ASP A 269 -15.35 -34.01 0.62
C ASP A 269 -16.21 -34.35 1.86
N LYS A 270 -15.55 -34.63 3.00
CA LYS A 270 -16.23 -34.83 4.28
C LYS A 270 -16.93 -33.57 4.80
N VAL A 271 -16.34 -32.41 4.58
CA VAL A 271 -16.94 -31.11 4.95
C VAL A 271 -18.13 -30.80 4.04
N ASN A 272 -17.97 -31.00 2.73
CA ASN A 272 -19.02 -30.77 1.73
C ASN A 272 -20.27 -31.65 1.97
N SER A 273 -20.06 -32.88 2.45
CA SER A 273 -21.17 -33.77 2.78
C SER A 273 -21.99 -33.34 4.00
N ARG A 274 -21.42 -32.49 4.87
CA ARG A 274 -22.06 -32.05 6.13
C ARG A 274 -22.55 -30.60 6.07
N PHE A 275 -21.89 -29.76 5.34
CA PHE A 275 -22.15 -28.31 5.32
C PHE A 275 -22.19 -27.79 3.89
N LYS A 276 -23.26 -27.04 3.57
CA LYS A 276 -23.36 -26.35 2.28
C LYS A 276 -22.28 -25.25 2.19
N ALA A 277 -21.56 -25.23 1.09
CA ALA A 277 -20.63 -24.17 0.81
C ALA A 277 -21.35 -22.84 0.55
N GLN A 278 -20.67 -21.73 0.82
CA GLN A 278 -21.13 -20.43 0.38
C GLN A 278 -21.10 -20.37 -1.16
N SER A 279 -22.18 -19.84 -1.76
CA SER A 279 -22.34 -19.75 -3.21
C SER A 279 -21.15 -19.01 -3.87
N GLY A 280 -20.58 -19.64 -4.90
CA GLY A 280 -19.40 -19.14 -5.63
C GLY A 280 -18.04 -19.52 -5.01
N PHE A 281 -18.05 -20.28 -3.87
CA PHE A 281 -16.84 -20.70 -3.17
C PHE A 281 -16.79 -22.21 -2.90
N GLU A 282 -17.57 -22.99 -3.63
CA GLU A 282 -17.72 -24.43 -3.48
C GLU A 282 -16.39 -25.18 -3.69
N ASN A 283 -15.60 -24.71 -4.64
CA ASN A 283 -14.36 -25.36 -5.10
C ASN A 283 -13.09 -24.92 -4.34
N LEU A 284 -13.22 -24.14 -3.24
CA LEU A 284 -12.05 -23.75 -2.44
C LEU A 284 -11.32 -24.95 -1.84
N VAL A 285 -9.99 -24.94 -1.91
CA VAL A 285 -9.12 -25.95 -1.26
C VAL A 285 -9.16 -25.77 0.26
N PHE A 286 -9.13 -24.53 0.74
CA PHE A 286 -9.11 -24.20 2.18
C PHE A 286 -10.39 -23.48 2.60
N THR A 287 -11.11 -24.06 3.54
CA THR A 287 -12.32 -23.48 4.15
C THR A 287 -12.32 -23.68 5.66
N SER A 288 -13.25 -23.05 6.35
CA SER A 288 -13.56 -23.36 7.74
C SER A 288 -14.19 -24.76 7.87
N LYS A 289 -14.29 -25.25 9.11
CA LYS A 289 -15.00 -26.51 9.43
C LYS A 289 -16.49 -26.51 9.04
N THR A 290 -17.06 -25.33 8.89
CA THR A 290 -18.45 -25.08 8.48
C THR A 290 -18.58 -24.64 7.02
N ASN A 291 -17.56 -24.93 6.21
CA ASN A 291 -17.54 -24.72 4.76
C ASN A 291 -17.64 -23.25 4.28
N HIS A 292 -17.18 -22.30 5.11
CA HIS A 292 -17.08 -20.90 4.71
C HIS A 292 -15.67 -20.55 4.26
N PRO A 293 -15.49 -19.58 3.36
CA PRO A 293 -14.18 -19.03 3.01
C PRO A 293 -13.43 -18.56 4.24
N LEU A 294 -12.11 -18.74 4.24
CA LEU A 294 -11.23 -18.25 5.30
C LEU A 294 -10.75 -16.84 5.01
N HIS A 295 -10.62 -16.05 6.06
CA HIS A 295 -10.01 -14.73 6.01
C HIS A 295 -8.58 -14.76 6.59
N GLU A 296 -7.73 -13.84 6.14
CA GLU A 296 -6.35 -13.73 6.62
C GLU A 296 -6.27 -13.57 8.16
N SER A 297 -7.23 -12.87 8.78
CA SER A 297 -7.28 -12.74 10.24
C SER A 297 -7.52 -14.07 10.95
N ASN A 298 -8.27 -15.00 10.35
CA ASN A 298 -8.47 -16.34 10.91
C ASN A 298 -7.12 -17.07 11.03
N ILE A 299 -6.30 -16.99 9.96
CA ILE A 299 -4.96 -17.60 9.96
C ILE A 299 -4.03 -16.93 10.96
N ARG A 300 -4.03 -15.57 11.03
CA ARG A 300 -3.24 -14.84 12.01
C ARG A 300 -3.61 -15.21 13.45
N THR A 301 -4.89 -15.33 13.73
CA THR A 301 -5.40 -15.73 15.04
C THR A 301 -5.02 -17.18 15.34
N ALA A 302 -5.17 -18.08 14.39
CA ALA A 302 -4.80 -19.48 14.54
C ALA A 302 -3.29 -19.66 14.79
N ILE A 303 -2.42 -18.92 14.09
CA ILE A 303 -0.98 -18.90 14.35
C ILE A 303 -0.69 -18.44 15.78
N ARG A 304 -1.34 -17.38 16.27
CA ARG A 304 -1.13 -16.89 17.63
C ARG A 304 -1.52 -17.94 18.69
N TYR A 305 -2.66 -18.59 18.52
CA TYR A 305 -3.07 -19.67 19.43
C TYR A 305 -2.12 -20.86 19.35
N LEU A 306 -1.65 -21.24 18.17
CA LEU A 306 -0.69 -22.31 17.96
C LEU A 306 0.64 -22.01 18.68
N VAL A 307 1.18 -20.81 18.48
CA VAL A 307 2.43 -20.38 19.12
C VAL A 307 2.30 -20.36 20.65
N ASN A 308 1.18 -19.82 21.17
CA ASN A 308 0.94 -19.84 22.61
C ASN A 308 0.89 -21.28 23.14
N ARG A 309 0.25 -22.22 22.42
CA ARG A 309 0.22 -23.62 22.81
C ARG A 309 1.62 -24.26 22.80
N ILE A 310 2.39 -24.05 21.73
CA ILE A 310 3.78 -24.55 21.63
C ILE A 310 4.60 -24.05 22.82
N ASN A 311 4.52 -22.78 23.17
CA ASN A 311 5.28 -22.21 24.28
C ASN A 311 4.80 -22.71 25.66
N THR A 312 3.51 -23.03 25.79
CA THR A 312 2.99 -23.64 27.03
C THR A 312 3.44 -25.09 27.17
N GLU A 313 3.49 -25.84 26.08
CA GLU A 313 3.95 -27.23 26.05
C GLU A 313 5.49 -27.34 26.20
N ASN A 314 6.25 -26.34 25.71
CA ASN A 314 7.71 -26.30 25.75
C ASN A 314 8.23 -24.94 26.26
N PRO A 315 8.20 -24.68 27.58
CA PRO A 315 8.55 -23.36 28.14
C PRO A 315 10.05 -23.02 28.05
N VAL A 316 10.90 -24.00 27.76
CA VAL A 316 12.36 -23.80 27.66
C VAL A 316 12.76 -23.11 26.36
N GLN A 317 12.01 -23.32 25.29
CA GLN A 317 12.30 -22.75 23.97
C GLN A 317 11.15 -21.85 23.54
N THR A 318 11.39 -20.54 23.58
CA THR A 318 10.37 -19.55 23.15
C THR A 318 10.25 -19.53 21.63
N PHE A 319 9.07 -19.92 21.15
CA PHE A 319 8.67 -19.75 19.75
C PHE A 319 8.00 -18.39 19.58
N GLU A 320 8.54 -17.50 18.75
CA GLU A 320 7.97 -16.18 18.57
C GLU A 320 6.77 -16.20 17.62
N VAL A 321 5.79 -15.34 17.89
CA VAL A 321 4.63 -15.15 16.99
C VAL A 321 5.08 -14.54 15.66
N PHE A 322 4.64 -15.13 14.57
CA PHE A 322 4.99 -14.69 13.23
C PHE A 322 3.75 -14.32 12.40
N ALA A 323 3.95 -13.41 11.43
CA ALA A 323 2.91 -13.08 10.46
C ALA A 323 2.87 -14.14 9.35
N PRO A 324 1.70 -14.44 8.75
CA PRO A 324 1.59 -15.41 7.67
C PRO A 324 2.54 -15.19 6.49
N HIS A 325 2.90 -13.92 6.22
CA HIS A 325 3.84 -13.59 5.15
C HIS A 325 5.28 -14.06 5.42
N CYS A 326 5.62 -14.31 6.69
CA CYS A 326 6.87 -14.94 7.12
C CYS A 326 7.09 -16.29 6.42
N LEU A 327 6.03 -17.11 6.24
CA LEU A 327 6.12 -18.40 5.55
C LEU A 327 6.67 -18.27 4.12
N ARG A 328 6.22 -17.25 3.40
CA ARG A 328 6.70 -16.96 2.05
C ARG A 328 8.15 -16.43 2.07
N HIS A 329 8.53 -15.63 3.05
CA HIS A 329 9.92 -15.21 3.23
C HIS A 329 10.80 -16.40 3.53
N THR A 330 10.38 -17.31 4.42
CA THR A 330 11.07 -18.56 4.75
C THR A 330 11.27 -19.43 3.50
N PHE A 331 10.23 -19.63 2.68
CA PHE A 331 10.37 -20.32 1.40
C PHE A 331 11.44 -19.68 0.52
N ALA A 332 11.39 -18.37 0.35
CA ALA A 332 12.33 -17.65 -0.50
C ALA A 332 13.77 -17.77 0.01
N THR A 333 13.99 -17.58 1.32
CA THR A 333 15.29 -17.72 1.97
C THR A 333 15.85 -19.14 1.83
N ASN A 334 15.02 -20.17 2.04
CA ASN A 334 15.41 -21.56 1.88
C ASN A 334 15.78 -21.90 0.43
N CYS A 335 15.05 -21.33 -0.55
CA CYS A 335 15.41 -21.48 -1.97
C CYS A 335 16.76 -20.83 -2.30
N ILE A 336 17.02 -19.65 -1.74
CA ILE A 336 18.30 -18.94 -1.91
C ILE A 336 19.44 -19.74 -1.29
N ALA A 337 19.29 -20.16 -0.05
CA ALA A 337 20.29 -20.97 0.66
C ALA A 337 20.61 -22.28 -0.05
N LYS A 338 19.66 -22.84 -0.82
CA LYS A 338 19.87 -24.03 -1.68
C LYS A 338 20.36 -23.69 -3.09
N GLY A 339 20.80 -22.46 -3.36
CA GLY A 339 21.40 -22.06 -4.64
C GLY A 339 20.39 -21.86 -5.79
N MET A 340 19.10 -21.66 -5.51
CA MET A 340 18.11 -21.40 -6.57
C MET A 340 18.44 -20.09 -7.31
N ARG A 341 18.46 -20.13 -8.63
CA ARG A 341 18.74 -18.94 -9.46
C ARG A 341 17.72 -17.83 -9.23
N PRO A 342 18.14 -16.55 -9.10
CA PRO A 342 17.24 -15.41 -8.83
C PRO A 342 16.06 -15.32 -9.79
N LYS A 343 16.28 -15.57 -11.08
CA LYS A 343 15.25 -15.52 -12.11
C LYS A 343 14.18 -16.62 -11.96
N THR A 344 14.58 -17.79 -11.50
CA THR A 344 13.67 -18.90 -11.20
C THR A 344 12.83 -18.56 -9.99
N LEU A 345 13.46 -18.09 -8.90
CA LEU A 345 12.75 -17.65 -7.70
C LEU A 345 11.79 -16.49 -7.98
N GLN A 346 12.20 -15.51 -8.80
CA GLN A 346 11.33 -14.43 -9.27
C GLN A 346 10.05 -14.97 -9.90
N LYS A 347 10.16 -15.95 -10.80
CA LYS A 347 9.01 -16.58 -11.47
C LYS A 347 8.10 -17.30 -10.47
N LEU A 348 8.67 -18.13 -9.59
CA LEU A 348 7.92 -18.87 -8.57
C LEU A 348 7.16 -17.95 -7.62
N LEU A 349 7.80 -16.87 -7.17
CA LEU A 349 7.19 -15.90 -6.29
C LEU A 349 6.20 -14.96 -7.02
N GLY A 350 6.30 -14.81 -8.34
CA GLY A 350 5.50 -13.85 -9.11
C GLY A 350 5.81 -12.41 -8.71
N HIS A 351 7.12 -12.06 -8.63
CA HIS A 351 7.59 -10.70 -8.41
C HIS A 351 7.64 -9.92 -9.71
N ASN A 352 7.12 -8.69 -9.70
CA ASN A 352 7.09 -7.83 -10.87
C ASN A 352 8.47 -7.41 -11.35
N SER A 353 9.39 -7.18 -10.43
CA SER A 353 10.77 -6.80 -10.72
C SER A 353 11.75 -7.80 -10.13
N LEU A 354 12.89 -7.96 -10.80
CA LEU A 354 13.99 -8.78 -10.28
C LEU A 354 14.56 -8.16 -8.99
N GLN A 355 14.53 -6.84 -8.87
CA GLN A 355 15.02 -6.13 -7.68
C GLN A 355 14.35 -6.63 -6.40
N MET A 356 13.03 -6.84 -6.40
CA MET A 356 12.31 -7.39 -5.25
C MET A 356 12.81 -8.77 -4.80
N THR A 357 13.35 -9.54 -5.73
CA THR A 357 13.95 -10.86 -5.45
C THR A 357 15.39 -10.68 -4.99
N MET A 358 16.15 -9.79 -5.65
CA MET A 358 17.56 -9.51 -5.29
C MET A 358 17.68 -8.92 -3.87
N ASP A 359 16.72 -8.09 -3.45
CA ASP A 359 16.68 -7.59 -2.06
C ASP A 359 16.59 -8.72 -1.03
N LEU A 360 15.98 -9.87 -1.37
CA LEU A 360 15.98 -11.05 -0.51
C LEU A 360 17.35 -11.77 -0.53
N TYR A 361 18.02 -11.80 -1.70
CA TYR A 361 19.37 -12.40 -1.82
C TYR A 361 20.40 -11.62 -1.00
N CYS A 362 20.37 -10.27 -1.05
CA CYS A 362 21.31 -9.47 -0.27
C CYS A 362 21.24 -9.80 1.23
N HIS A 363 20.05 -9.93 1.79
CA HIS A 363 19.90 -10.29 3.21
C HIS A 363 20.42 -11.70 3.57
N VAL A 364 20.38 -12.65 2.64
CA VAL A 364 20.86 -14.03 2.89
C VAL A 364 22.36 -14.12 2.70
N LEU A 365 22.90 -13.45 1.67
CA LEU A 365 24.32 -13.49 1.33
C LEU A 365 25.19 -12.80 2.37
N ASP A 366 24.70 -11.75 3.06
CA ASP A 366 25.46 -11.10 4.14
C ASP A 366 25.82 -12.09 5.28
N SER A 367 24.99 -13.11 5.51
CA SER A 367 25.27 -14.17 6.49
C SER A 367 26.23 -15.27 5.98
N THR A 368 26.39 -15.41 4.67
CA THR A 368 27.21 -16.46 4.03
C THR A 368 28.50 -15.93 3.37
N LEU A 369 28.78 -14.62 3.48
CA LEU A 369 29.97 -14.00 2.87
C LEU A 369 31.28 -14.71 3.24
N LYS A 370 31.41 -15.20 4.48
CA LYS A 370 32.60 -15.93 4.92
C LYS A 370 32.72 -17.29 4.24
N ASP A 371 31.58 -17.98 4.07
CA ASP A 371 31.55 -19.31 3.46
C ASP A 371 31.80 -19.23 1.94
N GLU A 372 31.27 -18.17 1.28
CA GLU A 372 31.51 -17.94 -0.14
C GLU A 372 32.95 -17.49 -0.44
N MET A 373 33.60 -16.76 0.48
CA MET A 373 35.02 -16.41 0.34
C MET A 373 35.94 -17.66 0.43
N SER A 374 35.51 -18.72 1.10
CA SER A 374 36.27 -19.97 1.14
C SER A 374 36.41 -20.67 -0.23
N ILE A 375 35.40 -20.47 -1.11
CA ILE A 375 35.41 -21.02 -2.47
C ILE A 375 36.57 -20.45 -3.30
N ILE A 376 36.93 -19.17 -3.07
CA ILE A 376 38.05 -18.52 -3.77
C ILE A 376 39.38 -19.09 -3.28
N THR A 377 39.47 -19.46 -2.02
CA THR A 377 40.70 -19.97 -1.41
C THR A 377 41.00 -21.39 -1.90
N GLU A 378 40.03 -22.17 -2.34
CA GLU A 378 40.20 -23.51 -2.95
C GLU A 378 40.60 -23.45 -4.44
N MET A 379 40.55 -22.25 -5.06
CA MET A 379 40.91 -22.02 -6.48
C MET A 379 42.40 -21.60 -6.66
N VAL A 380 43.16 -21.43 -5.60
CA VAL A 380 44.58 -21.07 -5.58
C VAL A 380 45.40 -22.26 -5.03
#